data_21d367a05c92bcfd9ccba5db0f7ee3fd
#
_entry.id   21d367a05c92bcfd9ccba5db0f7ee3fd
#
_cell.length_a   1.000
_cell.length_b   1.000
_cell.length_c   1.000
_cell.angle_alpha   90.00
_cell.angle_beta   90.00
_cell.angle_gamma   90.00
#
_symmetry.space_group_name_H-M   'P 1'
#
loop_
_entity.id
_entity.type
_entity.pdbx_description
1 polymer ?
#
loop_
_entity_poly.entity_id
_entity_poly.type
_entity_poly.pdbx_seq_one_letter_code
_entity_poly.pdbx_strand_id
1 'polypeptide(L)'
;MKQVTRKSFIAVAASLAATPLLGAKREGRAPSRPLKTPLMLDVKRMAVHDGPGMRTTFFVKGCPLRCIWCHNPESIDPKPQEARFQHLCRHCAHCTHDEATCPTRAFKLYGRPWTQDALVAKALEDRAFYDASGGGVTLSGGEPLFFWEWAAELLARFKAAGLHTCLDTSLYAPPAAIEALLPVVDMWLPDYKAHDDGLHMKCTGVSNAVVKRNLARLVAAKAKLEVRCLAVPGFTDGEDLAARHRDLAALGIHDSQVVDLEYFDYARSKYLALGMKDTMPPRPR
;
A
#
# COMPACT_ATOMS: atom_id res chain seq x y z
N MET A 1 -67.09 -40.98 26.15
CA MET A 1 -67.18 -40.77 24.65
C MET A 1 -67.72 -39.40 24.43
N LYS A 2 -66.88 -38.51 23.90
CA LYS A 2 -67.21 -37.42 22.96
C LYS A 2 -65.95 -36.59 22.74
N GLN A 3 -65.51 -36.54 21.50
CA GLN A 3 -64.38 -35.80 21.02
C GLN A 3 -64.65 -34.30 21.14
N VAL A 4 -63.60 -33.53 21.51
CA VAL A 4 -63.61 -32.07 21.43
C VAL A 4 -62.49 -31.64 20.43
N THR A 5 -62.96 -31.10 19.39
CA THR A 5 -62.15 -30.55 18.26
C THR A 5 -61.46 -29.26 18.66
N ARG A 6 -60.14 -29.17 18.36
CA ARG A 6 -59.38 -27.94 18.50
C ARG A 6 -59.70 -26.96 17.36
N LYS A 7 -60.20 -25.78 17.70
CA LYS A 7 -60.31 -24.65 16.79
C LYS A 7 -58.99 -23.91 16.72
N SER A 8 -58.46 -23.78 15.48
CA SER A 8 -57.29 -23.01 15.15
C SER A 8 -57.54 -21.51 15.29
N PHE A 9 -56.70 -20.82 16.02
CA PHE A 9 -56.61 -19.36 15.99
C PHE A 9 -55.53 -18.96 15.02
N ILE A 10 -55.91 -18.30 13.92
CA ILE A 10 -55.02 -17.64 12.99
C ILE A 10 -54.74 -16.26 13.58
N ALA A 11 -53.48 -16.02 14.02
CA ALA A 11 -53.03 -14.72 14.39
C ALA A 11 -52.43 -14.05 13.12
N VAL A 12 -53.04 -12.96 12.67
CA VAL A 12 -52.52 -12.09 11.62
C VAL A 12 -51.37 -11.25 12.22
N ALA A 13 -50.15 -11.58 11.91
CA ALA A 13 -49.01 -10.75 12.23
C ALA A 13 -48.88 -9.66 11.16
N ALA A 14 -49.14 -8.42 11.54
CA ALA A 14 -48.91 -7.26 10.72
C ALA A 14 -47.39 -7.06 10.53
N SER A 15 -46.92 -7.22 9.29
CA SER A 15 -45.57 -6.94 8.87
C SER A 15 -45.32 -5.43 8.85
N LEU A 16 -44.66 -4.93 9.87
CA LEU A 16 -44.04 -3.60 9.84
C LEU A 16 -42.75 -3.68 9.00
N ALA A 17 -42.85 -3.24 7.77
CA ALA A 17 -41.69 -3.04 6.89
C ALA A 17 -40.76 -2.00 7.52
N ALA A 18 -39.64 -2.43 8.07
CA ALA A 18 -38.57 -1.59 8.52
C ALA A 18 -37.85 -1.00 7.28
N THR A 19 -38.05 0.29 7.06
CA THR A 19 -37.30 1.09 6.10
C THR A 19 -35.81 1.03 6.46
N PRO A 20 -34.86 0.71 5.56
CA PRO A 20 -33.45 0.78 5.91
C PRO A 20 -33.05 2.23 6.06
N LEU A 21 -32.60 2.59 7.26
CA LEU A 21 -31.90 3.85 7.54
C LEU A 21 -30.65 3.94 6.65
N LEU A 22 -30.75 4.75 5.60
CA LEU A 22 -29.62 5.21 4.81
C LEU A 22 -28.70 6.08 5.71
N GLY A 23 -27.41 5.72 5.77
CA GLY A 23 -26.37 6.69 6.08
C GLY A 23 -25.80 6.71 7.49
N ALA A 24 -25.36 5.60 8.03
CA ALA A 24 -24.27 5.66 8.99
C ALA A 24 -22.96 5.92 8.21
N LYS A 25 -22.46 7.18 8.25
CA LYS A 25 -21.10 7.51 7.84
C LYS A 25 -20.18 6.55 8.57
N ARG A 26 -19.53 5.65 7.83
CA ARG A 26 -18.44 4.83 8.38
C ARG A 26 -17.29 5.79 8.67
N GLU A 27 -17.24 6.32 9.88
CA GLU A 27 -16.04 6.94 10.40
C GLU A 27 -14.90 5.96 10.20
N GLY A 28 -13.84 6.39 9.50
CA GLY A 28 -12.72 5.56 9.14
C GLY A 28 -12.10 4.91 10.37
N ARG A 29 -12.47 3.65 10.59
CA ARG A 29 -11.88 2.83 11.64
C ARG A 29 -10.40 2.71 11.35
N ALA A 30 -9.56 3.12 12.31
CA ALA A 30 -8.13 2.88 12.22
C ALA A 30 -7.89 1.39 11.87
N PRO A 31 -6.86 1.09 11.06
CA PRO A 31 -6.59 -0.29 10.66
C PRO A 31 -6.53 -1.19 11.89
N SER A 32 -7.16 -2.36 11.81
CA SER A 32 -7.08 -3.41 12.84
C SER A 32 -5.61 -3.68 13.13
N ARG A 33 -5.29 -4.04 14.40
CA ARG A 33 -3.93 -4.27 14.91
C ARG A 33 -3.05 -4.96 13.85
N PRO A 34 -1.87 -4.38 13.50
CA PRO A 34 -1.03 -4.90 12.43
C PRO A 34 -0.53 -6.31 12.73
N LEU A 35 -0.31 -7.08 11.69
CA LEU A 35 0.45 -8.32 11.79
C LEU A 35 1.85 -7.97 12.35
N LYS A 36 2.39 -8.82 13.25
CA LYS A 36 3.66 -8.49 13.92
C LYS A 36 4.84 -8.42 12.96
N THR A 37 4.86 -9.25 11.93
CA THR A 37 5.96 -9.37 10.96
C THR A 37 5.40 -9.53 9.56
N PRO A 38 5.81 -8.69 8.58
CA PRO A 38 5.40 -8.85 7.19
C PRO A 38 6.16 -9.99 6.51
N LEU A 39 5.56 -10.52 5.45
CA LEU A 39 6.31 -11.21 4.41
C LEU A 39 6.96 -10.17 3.49
N MET A 40 8.10 -10.50 2.92
CA MET A 40 8.73 -9.68 1.89
C MET A 40 8.16 -10.05 0.53
N LEU A 41 7.79 -9.03 -0.23
CA LEU A 41 7.28 -9.15 -1.58
C LEU A 41 8.43 -9.25 -2.59
N ASP A 42 9.35 -8.31 -2.51
CA ASP A 42 10.48 -8.18 -3.41
C ASP A 42 11.60 -7.35 -2.79
N VAL A 43 12.79 -7.43 -3.38
CA VAL A 43 13.94 -6.55 -3.07
C VAL A 43 14.50 -6.02 -4.39
N LYS A 44 14.32 -4.72 -4.65
CA LYS A 44 14.80 -4.06 -5.86
C LYS A 44 16.10 -3.34 -5.55
N ARG A 45 17.18 -3.79 -6.16
CA ARG A 45 18.49 -3.15 -6.07
C ARG A 45 18.63 -2.06 -7.14
N MET A 46 19.49 -1.08 -6.90
CA MET A 46 19.83 -0.01 -7.85
C MET A 46 18.60 0.84 -8.26
N ALA A 47 17.64 1.01 -7.35
CA ALA A 47 16.51 1.89 -7.57
C ALA A 47 16.95 3.37 -7.54
N VAL A 48 16.47 4.17 -8.50
CA VAL A 48 16.83 5.60 -8.64
C VAL A 48 15.64 6.55 -8.50
N HIS A 49 14.44 5.99 -8.25
CA HIS A 49 13.19 6.75 -8.09
C HIS A 49 12.53 6.57 -6.72
N ASP A 50 13.21 5.89 -5.81
CA ASP A 50 12.67 5.53 -4.50
C ASP A 50 13.33 6.36 -3.38
N GLY A 51 13.68 7.62 -3.66
CA GLY A 51 14.39 8.57 -2.83
C GLY A 51 15.75 8.99 -3.42
N PRO A 52 16.59 9.74 -2.68
CA PRO A 52 17.85 10.29 -3.20
C PRO A 52 18.89 9.19 -3.47
N GLY A 53 19.65 9.37 -4.54
CA GLY A 53 20.76 8.48 -4.92
C GLY A 53 20.32 7.08 -5.35
N MET A 54 21.28 6.16 -5.46
CA MET A 54 21.00 4.74 -5.72
C MET A 54 20.56 4.04 -4.44
N ARG A 55 19.51 3.22 -4.51
CA ARG A 55 18.90 2.63 -3.33
C ARG A 55 18.60 1.14 -3.50
N THR A 56 18.56 0.44 -2.39
CA THR A 56 17.90 -0.87 -2.33
C THR A 56 16.54 -0.69 -1.68
N THR A 57 15.48 -1.00 -2.44
CA THR A 57 14.09 -0.88 -1.99
C THR A 57 13.58 -2.24 -1.56
N PHE A 58 13.14 -2.33 -0.32
CA PHE A 58 12.53 -3.51 0.29
C PHE A 58 11.02 -3.36 0.28
N PHE A 59 10.33 -4.28 -0.39
CA PHE A 59 8.88 -4.25 -0.52
C PHE A 59 8.23 -5.23 0.46
N VAL A 60 7.43 -4.71 1.41
CA VAL A 60 6.63 -5.54 2.32
C VAL A 60 5.32 -5.97 1.66
N LYS A 61 4.76 -7.11 2.12
CA LYS A 61 3.49 -7.64 1.65
C LYS A 61 2.41 -7.46 2.72
N GLY A 62 1.35 -6.75 2.35
CA GLY A 62 0.22 -6.34 3.16
C GLY A 62 -0.05 -4.84 3.01
N CYS A 63 -1.26 -4.47 2.60
CA CYS A 63 -1.70 -3.09 2.45
C CYS A 63 -3.16 -2.96 2.91
N PRO A 64 -3.52 -1.96 3.74
CA PRO A 64 -4.90 -1.72 4.12
C PRO A 64 -5.71 -1.03 3.01
N LEU A 65 -5.05 -0.44 2.01
CA LEU A 65 -5.69 0.24 0.89
C LEU A 65 -6.06 -0.73 -0.23
N ARG A 66 -6.98 -0.29 -1.10
CA ARG A 66 -7.46 -1.00 -2.30
C ARG A 66 -7.48 -0.06 -3.49
N CYS A 67 -6.31 0.59 -3.74
CA CYS A 67 -6.19 1.55 -4.83
C CYS A 67 -6.54 0.92 -6.17
N ILE A 68 -7.47 1.53 -6.92
CA ILE A 68 -7.90 1.00 -8.23
C ILE A 68 -6.77 0.99 -9.26
N TRP A 69 -5.73 1.77 -9.06
CA TRP A 69 -4.53 1.87 -9.91
C TRP A 69 -3.30 1.18 -9.32
N CYS A 70 -3.47 0.23 -8.40
CA CYS A 70 -2.33 -0.35 -7.69
C CYS A 70 -1.37 -1.06 -8.64
N HIS A 71 -0.09 -0.65 -8.64
CA HIS A 71 0.96 -1.29 -9.43
C HIS A 71 1.49 -2.59 -8.81
N ASN A 72 1.21 -2.81 -7.52
CA ASN A 72 1.63 -3.99 -6.79
C ASN A 72 0.42 -4.72 -6.17
N PRO A 73 -0.56 -5.19 -6.97
CA PRO A 73 -1.73 -5.89 -6.45
C PRO A 73 -1.35 -7.13 -5.63
N GLU A 74 -0.21 -7.73 -5.93
CA GLU A 74 0.39 -8.83 -5.17
C GLU A 74 0.81 -8.44 -3.75
N SER A 75 0.91 -7.15 -3.45
CA SER A 75 1.23 -6.66 -2.11
C SER A 75 0.02 -6.48 -1.20
N ILE A 76 -1.20 -6.53 -1.74
CA ILE A 76 -2.42 -6.17 -1.01
C ILE A 76 -2.75 -7.18 0.10
N ASP A 77 -2.76 -8.47 -0.23
CA ASP A 77 -2.99 -9.53 0.76
C ASP A 77 -1.69 -9.81 1.52
N PRO A 78 -1.68 -9.81 2.87
CA PRO A 78 -0.48 -10.12 3.65
C PRO A 78 -0.05 -11.60 3.61
N LYS A 79 -0.89 -12.49 3.09
CA LYS A 79 -0.59 -13.94 2.98
C LYS A 79 0.23 -14.24 1.72
N PRO A 80 0.98 -15.36 1.70
CA PRO A 80 1.61 -15.83 0.47
C PRO A 80 0.59 -15.99 -0.66
N GLN A 81 0.94 -15.62 -1.88
CA GLN A 81 0.09 -15.77 -3.06
C GLN A 81 0.88 -16.30 -4.25
N GLU A 82 0.29 -17.26 -4.95
CA GLU A 82 0.81 -17.72 -6.23
C GLU A 82 0.23 -16.89 -7.37
N ALA A 83 1.07 -16.55 -8.32
CA ALA A 83 0.67 -15.90 -9.57
C ALA A 83 1.04 -16.79 -10.76
N ARG A 84 0.15 -16.85 -11.75
CA ARG A 84 0.38 -17.56 -12.99
C ARG A 84 0.25 -16.65 -14.19
N PHE A 85 1.37 -16.32 -14.81
CA PHE A 85 1.45 -15.49 -16.02
C PHE A 85 1.16 -16.33 -17.25
N GLN A 86 -0.08 -16.37 -17.70
CA GLN A 86 -0.54 -17.22 -18.80
C GLN A 86 0.25 -17.01 -20.10
N HIS A 87 0.60 -15.74 -20.41
CA HIS A 87 1.38 -15.40 -21.61
C HIS A 87 2.82 -15.94 -21.61
N LEU A 88 3.34 -16.32 -20.44
CA LEU A 88 4.65 -16.97 -20.29
C LEU A 88 4.52 -18.50 -20.24
N CYS A 89 3.33 -19.04 -19.99
CA CYS A 89 3.12 -20.46 -19.78
C CYS A 89 3.20 -21.24 -21.10
N ARG A 90 4.06 -22.27 -21.14
CA ARG A 90 4.22 -23.19 -22.29
C ARG A 90 3.36 -24.44 -22.20
N HIS A 91 2.51 -24.57 -21.17
CA HIS A 91 1.64 -25.74 -20.95
C HIS A 91 2.42 -27.07 -20.98
N CYS A 92 3.55 -27.15 -20.26
CA CYS A 92 4.41 -28.31 -20.21
C CYS A 92 3.66 -29.58 -19.76
N ALA A 93 3.91 -30.75 -20.37
CA ALA A 93 3.22 -31.99 -20.05
C ALA A 93 3.42 -32.44 -18.58
N HIS A 94 4.56 -32.10 -17.97
CA HIS A 94 4.89 -32.38 -16.57
C HIS A 94 5.08 -31.11 -15.77
N CYS A 95 4.05 -30.24 -15.74
CA CYS A 95 4.09 -29.00 -15.03
C CYS A 95 4.02 -29.23 -13.52
N THR A 96 5.03 -28.75 -12.79
CA THR A 96 5.13 -28.83 -11.32
C THR A 96 4.40 -27.69 -10.61
N HIS A 97 3.94 -26.66 -11.35
CA HIS A 97 3.34 -25.45 -10.81
C HIS A 97 4.23 -24.75 -9.75
N ASP A 98 5.55 -24.82 -9.94
CA ASP A 98 6.52 -24.28 -8.99
C ASP A 98 7.44 -23.25 -9.66
N GLU A 99 7.70 -22.12 -8.97
CA GLU A 99 8.55 -21.04 -9.46
C GLU A 99 9.98 -21.50 -9.73
N ALA A 100 10.54 -22.37 -8.88
CA ALA A 100 11.94 -22.82 -8.98
C ALA A 100 12.19 -23.70 -10.19
N THR A 101 11.17 -24.46 -10.60
CA THR A 101 11.27 -25.45 -11.68
C THR A 101 10.62 -25.00 -12.98
N CYS A 102 9.85 -23.90 -12.98
CA CYS A 102 9.21 -23.37 -14.19
C CYS A 102 10.22 -22.72 -15.14
N PRO A 103 10.48 -23.31 -16.34
CA PRO A 103 11.54 -22.83 -17.24
C PRO A 103 11.24 -21.44 -17.84
N THR A 104 9.99 -21.02 -17.84
CA THR A 104 9.57 -19.72 -18.38
C THR A 104 9.22 -18.70 -17.30
N ARG A 105 9.36 -19.07 -16.01
CA ARG A 105 8.95 -18.23 -14.87
C ARG A 105 7.48 -17.80 -14.94
N ALA A 106 6.62 -18.63 -15.54
CA ALA A 106 5.18 -18.39 -15.59
C ALA A 106 4.52 -18.49 -14.21
N PHE A 107 5.15 -19.17 -13.26
CA PHE A 107 4.74 -19.22 -11.86
C PHE A 107 5.63 -18.31 -11.02
N LYS A 108 5.04 -17.58 -10.09
CA LYS A 108 5.75 -16.77 -9.10
C LYS A 108 5.05 -16.86 -7.75
N LEU A 109 5.81 -17.14 -6.69
CA LEU A 109 5.32 -17.10 -5.32
C LEU A 109 5.66 -15.73 -4.70
N TYR A 110 4.63 -14.94 -4.40
CA TYR A 110 4.75 -13.67 -3.70
C TYR A 110 4.58 -13.83 -2.20
N GLY A 111 5.49 -13.23 -1.45
CA GLY A 111 5.46 -13.26 0.01
C GLY A 111 6.32 -14.37 0.60
N ARG A 112 7.58 -14.05 0.90
CA ARG A 112 8.55 -14.95 1.53
C ARG A 112 8.97 -14.38 2.90
N PRO A 113 9.15 -15.22 3.93
CA PRO A 113 9.66 -14.77 5.20
C PRO A 113 11.15 -14.40 5.07
N TRP A 114 11.51 -13.26 5.67
CA TRP A 114 12.90 -12.83 5.81
C TRP A 114 13.14 -12.40 7.25
N THR A 115 14.31 -12.71 7.79
CA THR A 115 14.74 -12.14 9.08
C THR A 115 15.25 -10.72 8.87
N GLN A 116 15.18 -9.88 9.89
CA GLN A 116 15.75 -8.54 9.81
C GLN A 116 17.28 -8.58 9.60
N ASP A 117 17.97 -9.59 10.15
CA ASP A 117 19.40 -9.80 9.91
C ASP A 117 19.70 -10.02 8.42
N ALA A 118 18.91 -10.86 7.76
CA ALA A 118 19.06 -11.10 6.33
C ALA A 118 18.78 -9.85 5.48
N LEU A 119 17.80 -9.03 5.89
CA LEU A 119 17.51 -7.75 5.22
C LEU A 119 18.64 -6.75 5.39
N VAL A 120 19.23 -6.64 6.59
CA VAL A 120 20.39 -5.77 6.84
C VAL A 120 21.60 -6.24 6.05
N ALA A 121 21.90 -7.54 6.07
CA ALA A 121 22.99 -8.11 5.28
C ALA A 121 22.80 -7.83 3.80
N LYS A 122 21.57 -7.98 3.29
CA LYS A 122 21.24 -7.69 1.88
C LYS A 122 21.42 -6.22 1.52
N ALA A 123 21.05 -5.31 2.40
CA ALA A 123 21.25 -3.87 2.21
C ALA A 123 22.74 -3.52 2.11
N LEU A 124 23.58 -4.14 2.96
CA LEU A 124 25.02 -3.86 2.99
C LEU A 124 25.79 -4.32 1.76
N GLU A 125 25.23 -5.25 0.94
CA GLU A 125 25.85 -5.62 -0.33
C GLU A 125 26.01 -4.44 -1.31
N ASP A 126 25.16 -3.41 -1.20
CA ASP A 126 25.13 -2.27 -2.10
C ASP A 126 25.77 -0.99 -1.49
N ARG A 127 26.44 -1.12 -0.33
CA ARG A 127 26.97 0.04 0.40
C ARG A 127 27.83 0.96 -0.44
N ALA A 128 28.71 0.42 -1.28
CA ALA A 128 29.58 1.21 -2.14
C ALA A 128 28.81 2.13 -3.11
N PHE A 129 27.64 1.68 -3.58
CA PHE A 129 26.77 2.47 -4.45
C PHE A 129 26.03 3.56 -3.66
N TYR A 130 25.64 3.30 -2.42
CA TYR A 130 25.04 4.31 -1.56
C TYR A 130 26.02 5.42 -1.22
N ASP A 131 27.23 5.06 -0.82
CA ASP A 131 28.28 6.00 -0.46
C ASP A 131 28.67 6.89 -1.67
N ALA A 132 28.71 6.32 -2.87
CA ALA A 132 29.05 7.06 -4.09
C ALA A 132 27.93 8.00 -4.58
N SER A 133 26.66 7.72 -4.26
CA SER A 133 25.50 8.44 -4.80
C SER A 133 24.73 9.28 -3.78
N GLY A 134 25.06 9.19 -2.50
CA GLY A 134 24.23 9.73 -1.43
C GLY A 134 22.92 8.95 -1.23
N GLY A 135 22.91 7.68 -1.64
CA GLY A 135 21.76 6.79 -1.58
C GLY A 135 21.59 6.06 -0.24
N GLY A 136 20.96 4.91 -0.27
CA GLY A 136 20.70 4.11 0.93
C GLY A 136 19.60 3.07 0.76
N VAL A 137 18.75 2.90 1.75
CA VAL A 137 17.66 1.94 1.73
C VAL A 137 16.30 2.63 1.73
N THR A 138 15.31 2.01 1.07
CA THR A 138 13.91 2.43 1.12
C THR A 138 13.06 1.26 1.55
N LEU A 139 12.18 1.49 2.52
CA LEU A 139 11.12 0.54 2.87
C LEU A 139 9.84 0.99 2.18
N SER A 140 9.25 0.10 1.39
CA SER A 140 8.08 0.32 0.53
C SER A 140 7.24 -0.97 0.44
N GLY A 141 6.44 -1.14 -0.62
CA GLY A 141 5.74 -2.38 -0.93
C GLY A 141 4.25 -2.26 -0.97
N GLY A 142 3.53 -2.92 -0.05
CA GLY A 142 2.14 -2.66 0.25
C GLY A 142 2.02 -1.37 1.04
N GLU A 143 2.03 -1.49 2.38
CA GLU A 143 2.09 -0.34 3.28
C GLU A 143 3.00 -0.67 4.47
N PRO A 144 4.20 -0.12 4.56
CA PRO A 144 5.09 -0.39 5.67
C PRO A 144 4.52 0.00 7.05
N LEU A 145 3.74 1.08 7.11
CA LEU A 145 3.09 1.53 8.35
C LEU A 145 1.99 0.57 8.83
N PHE A 146 1.55 -0.37 8.00
CA PHE A 146 0.68 -1.46 8.44
C PHE A 146 1.40 -2.41 9.41
N PHE A 147 2.74 -2.40 9.39
CA PHE A 147 3.66 -3.16 10.25
C PHE A 147 4.62 -2.24 11.01
N TRP A 148 4.14 -1.09 11.46
CA TRP A 148 4.98 0.03 11.91
C TRP A 148 5.96 -0.32 13.04
N GLU A 149 5.60 -1.21 13.98
CA GLU A 149 6.50 -1.66 15.06
C GLU A 149 7.73 -2.38 14.48
N TRP A 150 7.49 -3.33 13.56
CA TRP A 150 8.54 -4.06 12.85
C TRP A 150 9.34 -3.13 11.93
N ALA A 151 8.67 -2.20 11.25
CA ALA A 151 9.33 -1.25 10.36
C ALA A 151 10.26 -0.30 11.13
N ALA A 152 9.84 0.19 12.31
CA ALA A 152 10.65 1.02 13.17
C ALA A 152 11.93 0.29 13.62
N GLU A 153 11.81 -0.97 14.04
CA GLU A 153 12.95 -1.81 14.42
C GLU A 153 13.92 -2.02 13.24
N LEU A 154 13.42 -2.41 12.06
CA LEU A 154 14.26 -2.61 10.89
C LEU A 154 14.99 -1.34 10.46
N LEU A 155 14.26 -0.20 10.39
CA LEU A 155 14.86 1.09 10.00
C LEU A 155 15.88 1.58 11.02
N ALA A 156 15.67 1.34 12.33
CA ALA A 156 16.67 1.61 13.36
C ALA A 156 17.95 0.80 13.13
N ARG A 157 17.82 -0.46 12.73
CA ARG A 157 18.97 -1.33 12.40
C ARG A 157 19.71 -0.87 11.16
N PHE A 158 19.01 -0.42 10.12
CA PHE A 158 19.65 0.19 8.94
C PHE A 158 20.41 1.46 9.32
N LYS A 159 19.83 2.34 10.17
CA LYS A 159 20.54 3.52 10.69
C LYS A 159 21.75 3.16 11.52
N ALA A 160 21.65 2.16 12.40
CA ALA A 160 22.78 1.69 13.19
C ALA A 160 23.93 1.12 12.32
N ALA A 161 23.58 0.60 11.14
CA ALA A 161 24.56 0.20 10.13
C ALA A 161 25.09 1.39 9.27
N GLY A 162 24.72 2.63 9.59
CA GLY A 162 25.15 3.85 8.90
C GLY A 162 24.48 4.07 7.53
N LEU A 163 23.30 3.48 7.30
CA LEU A 163 22.57 3.65 6.04
C LEU A 163 21.54 4.78 6.14
N HIS A 164 21.43 5.58 5.08
CA HIS A 164 20.34 6.55 4.94
C HIS A 164 19.03 5.82 4.65
N THR A 165 17.97 6.16 5.41
CA THR A 165 16.68 5.47 5.38
C THR A 165 15.59 6.33 4.75
N CYS A 166 14.84 5.76 3.80
CA CYS A 166 13.59 6.33 3.28
C CYS A 166 12.40 5.43 3.61
N LEU A 167 11.23 6.06 3.75
CA LEU A 167 9.96 5.36 3.92
C LEU A 167 8.97 5.83 2.87
N ASP A 168 8.57 4.93 1.98
CA ASP A 168 7.54 5.13 0.97
C ASP A 168 6.20 4.61 1.55
N THR A 169 5.21 5.51 1.71
CA THR A 169 4.00 5.21 2.48
C THR A 169 2.79 6.02 2.06
N SER A 170 1.60 5.44 2.21
CA SER A 170 0.33 6.16 2.08
C SER A 170 -0.02 7.04 3.30
N LEU A 171 0.75 6.99 4.38
CA LEU A 171 0.45 7.61 5.69
C LEU A 171 -0.87 7.13 6.35
N TYR A 172 -1.51 6.09 5.85
CA TYR A 172 -2.74 5.57 6.46
C TYR A 172 -2.40 4.67 7.67
N ALA A 173 -2.10 5.32 8.79
CA ALA A 173 -1.64 4.67 10.02
C ALA A 173 -2.09 5.43 11.28
N PRO A 174 -2.08 4.80 12.47
CA PRO A 174 -2.29 5.50 13.72
C PRO A 174 -1.18 6.52 13.99
N PRO A 175 -1.44 7.60 14.76
CA PRO A 175 -0.43 8.62 15.10
C PRO A 175 0.85 8.04 15.71
N ALA A 176 0.72 7.04 16.58
CA ALA A 176 1.85 6.38 17.23
C ALA A 176 2.85 5.77 16.23
N ALA A 177 2.37 5.33 15.06
CA ALA A 177 3.24 4.84 14.00
C ALA A 177 4.14 5.94 13.43
N ILE A 178 3.60 7.14 13.24
CA ILE A 178 4.39 8.29 12.77
C ILE A 178 5.45 8.66 13.81
N GLU A 179 5.03 8.78 15.07
CA GLU A 179 5.91 9.14 16.19
C GLU A 179 7.06 8.14 16.35
N ALA A 180 6.79 6.84 16.25
CA ALA A 180 7.80 5.79 16.38
C ALA A 180 8.82 5.80 15.22
N LEU A 181 8.42 6.23 14.02
CA LEU A 181 9.29 6.21 12.85
C LEU A 181 10.03 7.53 12.61
N LEU A 182 9.60 8.66 13.19
CA LEU A 182 10.30 9.94 13.06
C LEU A 182 11.82 9.87 13.35
N PRO A 183 12.31 9.21 14.41
CA PRO A 183 13.75 9.18 14.71
C PRO A 183 14.56 8.26 13.80
N VAL A 184 13.91 7.37 13.06
CA VAL A 184 14.56 6.31 12.26
C VAL A 184 14.36 6.44 10.75
N VAL A 185 13.61 7.44 10.30
CA VAL A 185 13.41 7.77 8.88
C VAL A 185 14.12 9.09 8.57
N ASP A 186 15.08 9.05 7.66
CA ASP A 186 15.79 10.26 7.22
C ASP A 186 15.02 11.05 6.18
N MET A 187 14.21 10.37 5.34
CA MET A 187 13.37 11.01 4.35
C MET A 187 12.06 10.22 4.15
N TRP A 188 10.96 10.92 4.21
CA TRP A 188 9.62 10.38 3.98
C TRP A 188 9.19 10.61 2.55
N LEU A 189 8.58 9.60 1.94
CA LEU A 189 8.01 9.64 0.59
C LEU A 189 6.50 9.38 0.67
N PRO A 190 5.72 10.33 1.21
CA PRO A 190 4.29 10.12 1.37
C PRO A 190 3.52 10.28 0.07
N ASP A 191 2.60 9.36 -0.18
CA ASP A 191 1.62 9.48 -1.27
C ASP A 191 0.40 10.29 -0.82
N TYR A 192 0.15 11.43 -1.46
CA TYR A 192 -1.10 12.15 -1.31
C TYR A 192 -2.02 11.85 -2.49
N LYS A 193 -2.89 10.85 -2.33
CA LYS A 193 -3.57 10.17 -3.44
C LYS A 193 -4.78 10.90 -4.01
N ALA A 194 -5.52 11.68 -3.21
CA ALA A 194 -6.61 12.54 -3.65
C ALA A 194 -6.92 13.62 -2.60
N HIS A 195 -7.37 14.80 -3.07
CA HIS A 195 -7.80 15.92 -2.22
C HIS A 195 -9.15 15.67 -1.58
N ASP A 196 -10.16 15.30 -2.41
CA ASP A 196 -11.52 15.04 -1.95
C ASP A 196 -11.61 13.70 -1.23
N ASP A 197 -12.26 13.67 -0.05
CA ASP A 197 -12.36 12.46 0.76
C ASP A 197 -13.25 11.38 0.11
N GLY A 198 -14.33 11.79 -0.55
CA GLY A 198 -15.22 10.89 -1.26
C GLY A 198 -14.51 10.23 -2.45
N LEU A 199 -13.74 11.01 -3.21
CA LEU A 199 -12.91 10.50 -4.30
C LEU A 199 -11.82 9.58 -3.75
N HIS A 200 -11.14 9.96 -2.66
CA HIS A 200 -10.15 9.12 -2.02
C HIS A 200 -10.73 7.77 -1.59
N MET A 201 -11.88 7.78 -0.91
CA MET A 201 -12.60 6.56 -0.53
C MET A 201 -12.98 5.69 -1.73
N LYS A 202 -13.49 6.32 -2.81
CA LYS A 202 -13.84 5.63 -4.06
C LYS A 202 -12.64 4.93 -4.68
N CYS A 203 -11.48 5.60 -4.67
CA CYS A 203 -10.29 5.13 -5.36
C CYS A 203 -9.40 4.22 -4.52
N THR A 204 -9.40 4.37 -3.19
CA THR A 204 -8.46 3.65 -2.29
C THR A 204 -9.15 2.75 -1.26
N GLY A 205 -10.46 2.90 -1.09
CA GLY A 205 -11.24 2.16 -0.08
C GLY A 205 -11.18 2.75 1.33
N VAL A 206 -10.45 3.86 1.55
CA VAL A 206 -10.28 4.48 2.87
C VAL A 206 -10.40 6.01 2.80
N SER A 207 -10.73 6.67 3.93
CA SER A 207 -10.76 8.12 4.05
C SER A 207 -9.35 8.71 4.06
N ASN A 208 -9.16 9.88 3.44
CA ASN A 208 -7.89 10.62 3.47
C ASN A 208 -7.70 11.45 4.76
N ALA A 209 -8.69 11.53 5.64
CA ALA A 209 -8.60 12.34 6.86
C ALA A 209 -7.43 11.92 7.77
N VAL A 210 -7.11 10.62 7.83
CA VAL A 210 -5.94 10.11 8.57
C VAL A 210 -4.65 10.53 7.87
N VAL A 211 -4.60 10.43 6.55
CA VAL A 211 -3.44 10.80 5.72
C VAL A 211 -3.11 12.28 5.90
N LYS A 212 -4.10 13.17 5.76
CA LYS A 212 -3.95 14.63 5.95
C LYS A 212 -3.42 14.97 7.35
N ARG A 213 -3.97 14.34 8.39
CA ARG A 213 -3.48 14.55 9.77
C ARG A 213 -2.04 14.08 9.97
N ASN A 214 -1.67 12.96 9.40
CA ASN A 214 -0.31 12.43 9.51
C ASN A 214 0.69 13.26 8.70
N LEU A 215 0.30 13.76 7.54
CA LEU A 215 1.10 14.70 6.76
C LEU A 215 1.38 15.99 7.57
N ALA A 216 0.34 16.57 8.20
CA ALA A 216 0.51 17.72 9.08
C ALA A 216 1.46 17.44 10.28
N ARG A 217 1.45 16.20 10.83
CA ARG A 217 2.40 15.79 11.87
C ARG A 217 3.85 15.77 11.38
N LEU A 218 4.09 15.24 10.18
CA LEU A 218 5.43 15.24 9.58
C LEU A 218 5.95 16.65 9.39
N VAL A 219 5.10 17.56 8.90
CA VAL A 219 5.45 18.98 8.74
C VAL A 219 5.74 19.63 10.09
N ALA A 220 4.90 19.43 11.10
CA ALA A 220 5.11 19.95 12.45
C ALA A 220 6.40 19.44 13.09
N ALA A 221 6.77 18.19 12.81
CA ALA A 221 8.03 17.57 13.23
C ALA A 221 9.24 18.02 12.40
N LYS A 222 9.05 18.85 11.36
CA LYS A 222 10.10 19.28 10.42
C LYS A 222 10.80 18.10 9.75
N ALA A 223 10.07 17.00 9.50
CA ALA A 223 10.60 15.83 8.83
C ALA A 223 10.97 16.18 7.38
N LYS A 224 12.07 15.62 6.88
CA LYS A 224 12.39 15.71 5.45
C LYS A 224 11.39 14.85 4.69
N LEU A 225 10.73 15.42 3.69
CA LEU A 225 9.72 14.72 2.92
C LEU A 225 9.70 15.17 1.46
N GLU A 226 9.26 14.27 0.60
CA GLU A 226 8.93 14.49 -0.80
C GLU A 226 7.56 13.87 -1.05
N VAL A 227 6.55 14.71 -1.20
CA VAL A 227 5.16 14.25 -1.37
C VAL A 227 4.92 13.83 -2.81
N ARG A 228 4.36 12.64 -3.00
CA ARG A 228 4.06 12.09 -4.32
C ARG A 228 2.57 12.22 -4.63
N CYS A 229 2.27 12.83 -5.77
CA CYS A 229 0.93 13.07 -6.27
C CYS A 229 0.73 12.34 -7.60
N LEU A 230 0.15 11.14 -7.58
CA LEU A 230 -0.17 10.42 -8.80
C LEU A 230 -1.36 11.06 -9.51
N ALA A 231 -1.18 11.46 -10.76
CA ALA A 231 -2.21 12.00 -11.64
C ALA A 231 -2.85 10.88 -12.46
N VAL A 232 -4.00 10.36 -11.99
CA VAL A 232 -4.74 9.31 -12.70
C VAL A 232 -5.81 9.94 -13.57
N PRO A 233 -5.77 9.78 -14.91
CA PRO A 233 -6.70 10.42 -15.84
C PRO A 233 -8.17 10.15 -15.51
N GLY A 234 -8.97 11.23 -15.41
CA GLY A 234 -10.38 11.17 -15.07
C GLY A 234 -10.71 10.86 -13.61
N PHE A 235 -9.69 10.81 -12.73
CA PHE A 235 -9.85 10.58 -11.29
C PHE A 235 -9.12 11.64 -10.45
N THR A 236 -7.79 11.57 -10.44
CA THR A 236 -6.94 12.40 -9.56
C THR A 236 -6.00 13.32 -10.34
N ASP A 237 -6.34 13.60 -11.59
CA ASP A 237 -5.72 14.63 -12.44
C ASP A 237 -6.47 15.96 -12.35
N GLY A 238 -6.12 16.92 -13.18
CA GLY A 238 -6.81 18.21 -13.33
C GLY A 238 -7.04 18.93 -12.01
N GLU A 239 -8.31 19.21 -11.68
CA GLU A 239 -8.66 20.00 -10.49
C GLU A 239 -8.30 19.31 -9.16
N ASP A 240 -8.41 17.98 -9.06
CA ASP A 240 -7.99 17.28 -7.85
C ASP A 240 -6.48 17.41 -7.61
N LEU A 241 -5.67 17.31 -8.66
CA LEU A 241 -4.23 17.52 -8.57
C LEU A 241 -3.91 18.95 -8.13
N ALA A 242 -4.54 19.95 -8.75
CA ALA A 242 -4.38 21.35 -8.36
C ALA A 242 -4.81 21.61 -6.91
N ALA A 243 -5.88 20.97 -6.45
CA ALA A 243 -6.35 21.08 -5.06
C ALA A 243 -5.36 20.44 -4.08
N ARG A 244 -4.73 19.31 -4.44
CA ARG A 244 -3.66 18.71 -3.62
C ARG A 244 -2.47 19.65 -3.47
N HIS A 245 -2.03 20.30 -4.54
CA HIS A 245 -0.96 21.32 -4.47
C HIS A 245 -1.35 22.49 -3.55
N ARG A 246 -2.59 22.98 -3.61
CA ARG A 246 -3.06 24.03 -2.69
C ARG A 246 -3.04 23.57 -1.22
N ASP A 247 -3.48 22.32 -0.94
CA ASP A 247 -3.42 21.75 0.41
C ASP A 247 -1.98 21.68 0.93
N LEU A 248 -1.05 21.21 0.08
CA LEU A 248 0.37 21.07 0.43
C LEU A 248 1.02 22.43 0.69
N ALA A 249 0.75 23.43 -0.16
CA ALA A 249 1.24 24.80 0.03
C ALA A 249 0.67 25.42 1.32
N ALA A 250 -0.60 25.18 1.65
CA ALA A 250 -1.22 25.64 2.90
C ALA A 250 -0.59 25.00 4.15
N LEU A 251 -0.02 23.80 4.03
CA LEU A 251 0.76 23.15 5.09
C LEU A 251 2.21 23.65 5.16
N GLY A 252 2.66 24.51 4.23
CA GLY A 252 4.03 25.00 4.16
C GLY A 252 4.99 24.06 3.45
N ILE A 253 4.49 23.12 2.65
CA ILE A 253 5.29 22.24 1.80
C ILE A 253 5.56 22.97 0.48
N HIS A 254 6.84 23.16 0.13
CA HIS A 254 7.23 23.85 -1.09
C HIS A 254 7.09 22.95 -2.33
N ASP A 255 6.85 23.54 -3.50
CA ASP A 255 6.72 22.79 -4.76
C ASP A 255 7.92 21.88 -5.05
N SER A 256 9.14 22.27 -4.66
CA SER A 256 10.33 21.43 -4.78
C SER A 256 10.31 20.14 -3.94
N GLN A 257 9.33 20.00 -3.05
CA GLN A 257 9.08 18.82 -2.22
C GLN A 257 7.89 18.02 -2.73
N VAL A 258 7.32 18.39 -3.87
CA VAL A 258 6.16 17.72 -4.47
C VAL A 258 6.57 17.14 -5.81
N VAL A 259 6.24 15.88 -6.03
CA VAL A 259 6.50 15.16 -7.28
C VAL A 259 5.18 14.65 -7.84
N ASP A 260 4.81 15.20 -9.01
CA ASP A 260 3.69 14.69 -9.76
C ASP A 260 4.12 13.44 -10.54
N LEU A 261 3.43 12.34 -10.32
CA LEU A 261 3.69 11.08 -10.97
C LEU A 261 2.69 10.87 -12.11
N GLU A 262 3.21 10.52 -13.28
CA GLU A 262 2.38 10.09 -14.41
C GLU A 262 1.81 8.68 -14.14
N TYR A 263 0.53 8.49 -14.52
CA TYR A 263 -0.13 7.20 -14.41
C TYR A 263 0.26 6.27 -15.56
N PHE A 264 0.58 5.02 -15.21
CA PHE A 264 0.78 3.90 -16.13
C PHE A 264 -0.08 2.72 -15.71
N ASP A 265 -0.52 1.90 -16.66
CA ASP A 265 -1.37 0.74 -16.42
C ASP A 265 -0.62 -0.61 -16.57
N TYR A 266 0.68 -0.62 -16.28
CA TYR A 266 1.56 -1.78 -16.50
C TYR A 266 1.25 -3.00 -15.62
N ALA A 267 0.48 -2.84 -14.55
CA ALA A 267 0.21 -3.93 -13.62
C ALA A 267 -0.96 -4.85 -14.03
N ARG A 268 -1.65 -4.60 -15.14
CA ARG A 268 -2.81 -5.41 -15.59
C ARG A 268 -2.51 -6.90 -15.64
N SER A 269 -1.33 -7.27 -16.16
CA SER A 269 -0.89 -8.66 -16.24
C SER A 269 -0.74 -9.32 -14.86
N LYS A 270 -0.40 -8.55 -13.82
CA LYS A 270 -0.30 -9.04 -12.45
C LYS A 270 -1.66 -9.36 -11.86
N TYR A 271 -2.69 -8.49 -12.09
CA TYR A 271 -4.06 -8.78 -11.67
C TYR A 271 -4.55 -10.09 -12.26
N LEU A 272 -4.38 -10.28 -13.57
CA LEU A 272 -4.78 -11.51 -14.24
C LEU A 272 -4.01 -12.74 -13.71
N ALA A 273 -2.70 -12.61 -13.49
CA ALA A 273 -1.87 -13.70 -12.98
C ALA A 273 -2.25 -14.13 -11.56
N LEU A 274 -2.78 -13.20 -10.74
CA LEU A 274 -3.27 -13.44 -9.39
C LEU A 274 -4.74 -13.89 -9.33
N GLY A 275 -5.43 -13.99 -10.47
CA GLY A 275 -6.87 -14.26 -10.52
C GLY A 275 -7.72 -13.11 -9.94
N MET A 276 -7.17 -11.91 -9.87
CA MET A 276 -7.84 -10.72 -9.35
C MET A 276 -8.58 -9.98 -10.49
N LYS A 277 -9.66 -9.29 -10.12
CA LYS A 277 -10.32 -8.37 -11.05
C LYS A 277 -9.39 -7.20 -11.35
N ASP A 278 -9.10 -6.95 -12.61
CA ASP A 278 -8.39 -5.75 -13.05
C ASP A 278 -9.26 -4.51 -12.79
N THR A 279 -8.77 -3.64 -11.91
CA THR A 279 -9.43 -2.39 -11.52
C THR A 279 -8.75 -1.16 -12.11
N MET A 280 -7.64 -1.34 -12.84
CA MET A 280 -6.84 -0.24 -13.34
C MET A 280 -7.62 0.60 -14.35
N PRO A 281 -7.69 1.93 -14.17
CA PRO A 281 -8.24 2.83 -15.17
C PRO A 281 -7.55 2.64 -16.52
N PRO A 282 -8.27 2.84 -17.65
CA PRO A 282 -7.61 2.84 -18.95
C PRO A 282 -6.68 4.06 -19.07
N ARG A 283 -5.53 3.88 -19.71
CA ARG A 283 -4.67 5.02 -20.09
C ARG A 283 -5.32 5.72 -21.29
N PRO A 284 -5.45 7.06 -21.28
CA PRO A 284 -5.85 7.80 -22.48
C PRO A 284 -4.87 7.49 -23.62
N ARG A 285 -5.42 7.31 -24.82
CA ARG A 285 -4.63 7.13 -26.03
C ARG A 285 -4.07 8.44 -26.52
#